data_79247d830339620b9c9c28be751caa64
#
_entry.id   79247d830339620b9c9c28be751caa64
#
_cell.length_a   1.000
_cell.length_b   1.000
_cell.length_c   1.000
_cell.angle_alpha   90.00
_cell.angle_beta   90.00
_cell.angle_gamma   90.00
#
_symmetry.space_group_name_H-M   'P 1'
#
loop_
_entity.id
_entity.type
_entity.pdbx_description
1 polymer ?
#
loop_
_entity_poly.entity_id
_entity_poly.type
_entity_poly.pdbx_seq_one_letter_code
_entity_poly.pdbx_strand_id
1 'polypeptide(L)'
;ASQIPFFKVVFADPGPVLAIMGASLLIVVVGVLDDIWDLDWTIKLAAQLGVAALVAWQGVQILSLPIGGITVGSPTMSFLLTIFVIVLVMNAVNFIDGLDGLVAGVSLISNGVFLIYSYLLARETSPSNYFNLASLIAAVLVGACAGFLPFNWHRARLFMGDAGSMLVGLLMAVAGIAVTGQIDPGSFTDIGLGKSQLLPAFLPIMLPFAILLLPLADFTLAVLRRVSAGKSPFTADRKHLHHRLLDMG
;
A
#
# COMPACT_ATOMS: atom_id res chain seq x y z
N ALA A 1 -24.77 12.97 8.22
CA ALA A 1 -23.80 11.92 8.54
C ALA A 1 -24.33 10.84 9.50
N SER A 2 -25.43 11.08 10.23
CA SER A 2 -25.96 10.17 11.26
C SER A 2 -26.82 8.99 10.74
N GLN A 3 -27.00 8.87 9.44
CA GLN A 3 -27.93 7.87 8.87
C GLN A 3 -27.29 6.64 8.23
N ILE A 4 -25.96 6.59 8.16
CA ILE A 4 -25.27 5.41 7.63
C ILE A 4 -24.49 4.77 8.79
N PRO A 5 -24.95 3.62 9.32
CA PRO A 5 -24.35 2.96 10.49
C PRO A 5 -22.85 2.68 10.33
N PHE A 6 -22.41 2.38 9.12
CA PHE A 6 -21.03 2.02 8.81
C PHE A 6 -20.03 3.18 8.97
N PHE A 7 -20.46 4.42 8.74
CA PHE A 7 -19.59 5.58 9.00
C PHE A 7 -19.25 5.77 10.47
N LYS A 8 -20.14 5.34 11.39
CA LYS A 8 -19.87 5.43 12.83
C LYS A 8 -18.67 4.58 13.26
N VAL A 9 -18.46 3.43 12.63
CA VAL A 9 -17.35 2.53 12.96
C VAL A 9 -16.02 3.09 12.46
N VAL A 10 -15.99 3.57 11.24
CA VAL A 10 -14.76 4.16 10.62
C VAL A 10 -14.35 5.46 11.34
N PHE A 11 -15.33 6.24 11.82
CA PHE A 11 -15.10 7.51 12.51
C PHE A 11 -15.23 7.42 14.04
N ALA A 12 -15.28 6.22 14.62
CA ALA A 12 -15.23 6.03 16.08
C ALA A 12 -13.91 6.54 16.67
N ASP A 13 -12.80 6.34 15.94
CA ASP A 13 -11.51 6.97 16.17
C ASP A 13 -11.11 7.78 14.92
N PRO A 14 -11.29 9.10 14.93
CA PRO A 14 -11.01 9.94 13.78
C PRO A 14 -9.51 10.15 13.51
N GLY A 15 -8.65 9.88 14.49
CA GLY A 15 -7.21 10.12 14.40
C GLY A 15 -6.56 9.47 13.18
N PRO A 16 -6.65 8.14 13.01
CA PRO A 16 -6.10 7.44 11.86
C PRO A 16 -6.66 7.93 10.52
N VAL A 17 -7.98 8.17 10.45
CA VAL A 17 -8.63 8.63 9.22
C VAL A 17 -8.12 10.02 8.82
N LEU A 18 -8.07 10.95 9.76
CA LEU A 18 -7.58 12.31 9.53
C LEU A 18 -6.09 12.31 9.16
N ALA A 19 -5.29 11.44 9.78
CA ALA A 19 -3.88 11.28 9.43
C ALA A 19 -3.69 10.78 8.00
N ILE A 20 -4.47 9.78 7.58
CA ILE A 20 -4.41 9.24 6.22
C ILE A 20 -4.84 10.32 5.21
N MET A 21 -5.91 11.05 5.49
CA MET A 21 -6.34 12.16 4.62
C MET A 21 -5.28 13.27 4.54
N GLY A 22 -4.71 13.67 5.67
CA GLY A 22 -3.64 14.67 5.73
C GLY A 22 -2.37 14.20 5.01
N ALA A 23 -1.94 12.96 5.24
CA ALA A 23 -0.81 12.33 4.57
C ALA A 23 -1.03 12.25 3.06
N SER A 24 -2.24 11.85 2.63
CA SER A 24 -2.63 11.80 1.21
C SER A 24 -2.56 13.17 0.56
N LEU A 25 -3.09 14.21 1.22
CA LEU A 25 -3.02 15.58 0.71
C LEU A 25 -1.58 16.06 0.60
N LEU A 26 -0.76 15.84 1.65
CA LEU A 26 0.64 16.26 1.66
C LEU A 26 1.45 15.59 0.56
N ILE A 27 1.29 14.26 0.37
CA ILE A 27 2.06 13.55 -0.64
C ILE A 27 1.63 13.92 -2.06
N VAL A 28 0.35 14.20 -2.29
CA VAL A 28 -0.15 14.72 -3.56
C VAL A 28 0.44 16.09 -3.85
N VAL A 29 0.48 16.99 -2.87
CA VAL A 29 1.09 18.33 -3.04
C VAL A 29 2.56 18.19 -3.40
N VAL A 30 3.30 17.36 -2.68
CA VAL A 30 4.72 17.12 -2.98
C VAL A 30 4.90 16.50 -4.36
N GLY A 31 4.07 15.52 -4.74
CA GLY A 31 4.13 14.90 -6.06
C GLY A 31 3.82 15.88 -7.19
N VAL A 32 2.82 16.76 -7.03
CA VAL A 32 2.53 17.82 -8.00
C VAL A 32 3.70 18.80 -8.12
N LEU A 33 4.32 19.16 -7.00
CA LEU A 33 5.49 20.04 -7.02
C LEU A 33 6.68 19.36 -7.73
N ASP A 34 6.82 18.04 -7.54
CA ASP A 34 7.82 17.25 -8.23
C ASP A 34 7.57 17.17 -9.74
N ASP A 35 6.34 16.87 -10.14
CA ASP A 35 5.94 16.83 -11.55
C ASP A 35 6.16 18.17 -12.28
N ILE A 36 6.13 19.32 -11.55
CA ILE A 36 6.35 20.66 -12.11
C ILE A 36 7.82 21.08 -12.09
N TRP A 37 8.54 20.79 -10.98
CA TRP A 37 9.86 21.38 -10.69
C TRP A 37 11.01 20.38 -10.64
N ASP A 38 10.74 19.08 -10.81
CA ASP A 38 11.74 17.98 -10.72
C ASP A 38 12.56 18.09 -9.41
N LEU A 39 11.87 17.89 -8.29
CA LEU A 39 12.44 18.04 -6.96
C LEU A 39 13.61 17.07 -6.73
N ASP A 40 14.56 17.51 -5.91
CA ASP A 40 15.64 16.61 -5.47
C ASP A 40 15.08 15.39 -4.71
N TRP A 41 15.66 14.22 -4.95
CA TRP A 41 15.24 12.97 -4.34
C TRP A 41 15.22 13.01 -2.81
N THR A 42 16.05 13.83 -2.18
CA THR A 42 16.10 14.01 -0.72
C THR A 42 14.84 14.68 -0.18
N ILE A 43 14.28 15.64 -0.91
CA ILE A 43 13.04 16.32 -0.57
C ILE A 43 11.86 15.33 -0.66
N LYS A 44 11.81 14.55 -1.75
CA LYS A 44 10.80 13.50 -1.94
C LYS A 44 10.85 12.47 -0.81
N LEU A 45 12.04 11.96 -0.50
CA LEU A 45 12.22 10.99 0.57
C LEU A 45 11.85 11.56 1.94
N ALA A 46 12.23 12.81 2.23
CA ALA A 46 11.87 13.47 3.49
C ALA A 46 10.35 13.62 3.64
N ALA A 47 9.65 14.00 2.57
CA ALA A 47 8.19 14.07 2.55
C ALA A 47 7.54 12.69 2.76
N GLN A 48 8.03 11.66 2.07
CA GLN A 48 7.56 10.28 2.24
C GLN A 48 7.75 9.79 3.68
N LEU A 49 8.92 10.03 4.28
CA LEU A 49 9.18 9.70 5.68
C LEU A 49 8.24 10.46 6.63
N GLY A 50 8.01 11.75 6.37
CA GLY A 50 7.12 12.58 7.17
C GLY A 50 5.67 12.09 7.16
N VAL A 51 5.11 11.78 5.97
CA VAL A 51 3.73 11.27 5.86
C VAL A 51 3.61 9.86 6.42
N ALA A 52 4.61 9.01 6.24
CA ALA A 52 4.64 7.68 6.82
C ALA A 52 4.69 7.73 8.37
N ALA A 53 5.52 8.62 8.92
CA ALA A 53 5.60 8.84 10.36
C ALA A 53 4.28 9.39 10.93
N LEU A 54 3.61 10.31 10.22
CA LEU A 54 2.30 10.83 10.61
C LEU A 54 1.25 9.73 10.74
N VAL A 55 1.17 8.85 9.74
CA VAL A 55 0.24 7.72 9.70
C VAL A 55 0.56 6.71 10.81
N ALA A 56 1.84 6.37 10.97
CA ALA A 56 2.30 5.44 12.02
C ALA A 56 2.06 5.99 13.43
N TRP A 57 2.25 7.30 13.64
CA TRP A 57 1.98 7.95 14.93
C TRP A 57 0.51 7.84 15.35
N GLN A 58 -0.40 7.94 14.39
CA GLN A 58 -1.85 7.84 14.64
C GLN A 58 -2.36 6.39 14.74
N GLY A 59 -1.46 5.45 14.98
CA GLY A 59 -1.80 4.07 15.34
C GLY A 59 -1.95 3.10 14.17
N VAL A 60 -1.75 3.54 12.92
CA VAL A 60 -1.69 2.61 11.79
C VAL A 60 -0.30 1.99 11.74
N GLN A 61 -0.12 0.90 12.49
CA GLN A 61 1.16 0.24 12.68
C GLN A 61 1.09 -1.27 12.40
N ILE A 62 2.23 -1.82 11.96
CA ILE A 62 2.40 -3.26 11.82
C ILE A 62 2.58 -3.85 13.22
N LEU A 63 1.58 -4.58 13.72
CA LEU A 63 1.60 -5.20 15.03
C LEU A 63 2.11 -6.65 14.98
N SER A 64 1.93 -7.33 13.85
CA SER A 64 2.37 -8.70 13.64
C SER A 64 2.98 -8.87 12.25
N LEU A 65 4.00 -9.72 12.17
CA LEU A 65 4.59 -10.10 10.89
C LEU A 65 3.96 -11.41 10.39
N PRO A 66 3.76 -11.56 9.07
CA PRO A 66 3.17 -12.76 8.49
C PRO A 66 4.08 -14.01 8.56
N ILE A 67 5.26 -13.89 9.14
CA ILE A 67 6.27 -14.94 9.21
C ILE A 67 6.19 -15.60 10.59
N GLY A 68 5.57 -16.76 10.67
CA GLY A 68 5.55 -17.58 11.89
C GLY A 68 4.74 -17.02 13.07
N GLY A 69 3.84 -16.06 12.85
CA GLY A 69 3.06 -15.45 13.93
C GLY A 69 3.89 -14.58 14.87
N ILE A 70 5.04 -14.06 14.42
CA ILE A 70 5.92 -13.21 15.23
C ILE A 70 5.20 -11.86 15.44
N THR A 71 4.82 -11.61 16.70
CA THR A 71 4.38 -10.28 17.12
C THR A 71 5.60 -9.35 17.22
N VAL A 72 5.47 -8.14 16.73
CA VAL A 72 6.50 -7.11 16.90
C VAL A 72 6.45 -6.63 18.34
N GLY A 73 7.31 -7.19 19.19
CA GLY A 73 7.28 -7.01 20.66
C GLY A 73 7.69 -5.61 21.15
N SER A 74 8.15 -4.72 20.25
CA SER A 74 8.58 -3.37 20.61
C SER A 74 7.77 -2.34 19.83
N PRO A 75 7.11 -1.37 20.51
CA PRO A 75 6.39 -0.28 19.84
C PRO A 75 7.29 0.54 18.91
N THR A 76 8.55 0.75 19.29
CA THR A 76 9.53 1.47 18.46
C THR A 76 9.85 0.70 17.17
N MET A 77 10.01 -0.62 17.28
CA MET A 77 10.25 -1.47 16.10
C MET A 77 9.05 -1.45 15.15
N SER A 78 7.83 -1.58 15.71
CA SER A 78 6.58 -1.48 14.93
C SER A 78 6.48 -0.16 14.19
N PHE A 79 6.76 0.95 14.88
CA PHE A 79 6.76 2.29 14.30
C PHE A 79 7.77 2.44 13.15
N LEU A 80 9.02 2.06 13.38
CA LEU A 80 10.07 2.14 12.35
C LEU A 80 9.81 1.21 11.16
N LEU A 81 9.36 -0.01 11.42
CA LEU A 81 9.00 -0.98 10.38
C LEU A 81 7.84 -0.47 9.52
N THR A 82 6.86 0.15 10.15
CA THR A 82 5.71 0.75 9.46
C THR A 82 6.15 1.86 8.50
N ILE A 83 6.99 2.79 8.99
CA ILE A 83 7.54 3.86 8.15
C ILE A 83 8.32 3.27 6.97
N PHE A 84 9.19 2.31 7.25
CA PHE A 84 9.99 1.66 6.21
C PHE A 84 9.12 1.00 5.13
N VAL A 85 8.09 0.23 5.53
CA VAL A 85 7.19 -0.46 4.59
C VAL A 85 6.39 0.55 3.76
N ILE A 86 5.83 1.61 4.38
CA ILE A 86 5.09 2.63 3.64
C ILE A 86 5.98 3.29 2.59
N VAL A 87 7.17 3.74 2.97
CA VAL A 87 8.11 4.40 2.04
C VAL A 87 8.57 3.44 0.94
N LEU A 88 8.83 2.18 1.28
CA LEU A 88 9.22 1.15 0.32
C LEU A 88 8.13 0.94 -0.74
N VAL A 89 6.86 0.82 -0.32
CA VAL A 89 5.74 0.61 -1.23
C VAL A 89 5.47 1.83 -2.09
N MET A 90 5.53 3.05 -1.50
CA MET A 90 5.38 4.29 -2.27
C MET A 90 6.41 4.37 -3.41
N ASN A 91 7.68 4.10 -3.11
CA ASN A 91 8.74 4.11 -4.12
C ASN A 91 8.58 2.95 -5.12
N ALA A 92 8.19 1.76 -4.68
CA ALA A 92 7.98 0.63 -5.57
C ALA A 92 6.87 0.93 -6.59
N VAL A 93 5.74 1.49 -6.16
CA VAL A 93 4.64 1.87 -7.05
C VAL A 93 5.06 3.02 -7.98
N ASN A 94 5.77 4.02 -7.47
CA ASN A 94 6.27 5.12 -8.27
C ASN A 94 7.26 4.64 -9.35
N PHE A 95 8.14 3.67 -9.05
CA PHE A 95 9.09 3.13 -10.02
C PHE A 95 8.46 2.33 -11.15
N ILE A 96 7.30 1.71 -10.94
CA ILE A 96 6.61 0.97 -12.01
C ILE A 96 5.69 1.86 -12.85
N ASP A 97 5.51 3.14 -12.48
CA ASP A 97 4.70 4.11 -13.24
C ASP A 97 5.46 4.63 -14.47
N GLY A 98 5.73 3.74 -15.38
CA GLY A 98 6.45 4.05 -16.62
C GLY A 98 5.77 3.50 -17.88
N LEU A 99 4.61 2.82 -17.74
CA LEU A 99 3.82 2.29 -18.84
C LEU A 99 2.35 2.68 -18.70
N ASP A 100 1.74 3.03 -19.85
CA ASP A 100 0.31 3.30 -19.94
C ASP A 100 -0.51 2.18 -19.30
N GLY A 101 -1.37 2.52 -18.37
CA GLY A 101 -2.30 1.61 -17.71
C GLY A 101 -1.68 0.64 -16.68
N LEU A 102 -0.35 0.58 -16.54
CA LEU A 102 0.29 -0.45 -15.70
C LEU A 102 -0.05 -0.27 -14.22
N VAL A 103 0.27 0.89 -13.63
CA VAL A 103 -0.01 1.13 -12.20
C VAL A 103 -1.50 1.11 -11.92
N ALA A 104 -2.31 1.78 -12.76
CA ALA A 104 -3.75 1.79 -12.57
C ALA A 104 -4.37 0.39 -12.68
N GLY A 105 -3.92 -0.43 -13.65
CA GLY A 105 -4.39 -1.80 -13.85
C GLY A 105 -3.98 -2.74 -12.73
N VAL A 106 -2.69 -2.74 -12.35
CA VAL A 106 -2.19 -3.55 -11.24
C VAL A 106 -2.87 -3.16 -9.93
N SER A 107 -2.99 -1.85 -9.65
CA SER A 107 -3.66 -1.36 -8.44
C SER A 107 -5.14 -1.70 -8.41
N LEU A 108 -5.84 -1.61 -9.55
CA LEU A 108 -7.25 -1.98 -9.67
C LEU A 108 -7.46 -3.47 -9.32
N ILE A 109 -6.68 -4.35 -9.94
CA ILE A 109 -6.79 -5.80 -9.72
C ILE A 109 -6.42 -6.14 -8.27
N SER A 110 -5.28 -5.63 -7.81
CA SER A 110 -4.75 -5.90 -6.48
C SER A 110 -5.71 -5.44 -5.37
N ASN A 111 -6.17 -4.19 -5.45
CA ASN A 111 -7.10 -3.66 -4.46
C ASN A 111 -8.50 -4.27 -4.60
N GLY A 112 -8.91 -4.70 -5.81
CA GLY A 112 -10.16 -5.44 -6.01
C GLY A 112 -10.17 -6.78 -5.28
N VAL A 113 -9.10 -7.57 -5.44
CA VAL A 113 -8.92 -8.83 -4.71
C VAL A 113 -8.83 -8.57 -3.20
N PHE A 114 -8.08 -7.57 -2.79
CA PHE A 114 -7.93 -7.20 -1.40
C PHE A 114 -9.24 -6.71 -0.76
N LEU A 115 -10.06 -5.97 -1.50
CA LEU A 115 -11.39 -5.53 -1.05
C LEU A 115 -12.30 -6.71 -0.78
N ILE A 116 -12.38 -7.67 -1.72
CA ILE A 116 -13.16 -8.90 -1.55
C ILE A 116 -12.68 -9.66 -0.30
N TYR A 117 -11.37 -9.82 -0.19
CA TYR A 117 -10.76 -10.53 0.91
C TYR A 117 -11.04 -9.85 2.26
N SER A 118 -10.77 -8.54 2.39
CA SER A 118 -10.98 -7.79 3.63
C SER A 118 -12.46 -7.75 4.04
N TYR A 119 -13.37 -7.74 3.07
CA TYR A 119 -14.80 -7.86 3.29
C TYR A 119 -15.19 -9.24 3.85
N LEU A 120 -14.68 -10.32 3.24
CA LEU A 120 -14.94 -11.69 3.71
C LEU A 120 -14.38 -11.92 5.12
N LEU A 121 -13.16 -11.43 5.38
CA LEU A 121 -12.54 -11.50 6.70
C LEU A 121 -13.37 -10.76 7.76
N ALA A 122 -13.78 -9.52 7.46
CA ALA A 122 -14.60 -8.73 8.38
C ALA A 122 -15.95 -9.42 8.68
N ARG A 123 -16.55 -10.07 7.68
CA ARG A 123 -17.78 -10.83 7.84
C ARG A 123 -17.64 -12.01 8.79
N GLU A 124 -16.51 -12.71 8.76
CA GLU A 124 -16.24 -13.86 9.64
C GLU A 124 -15.86 -13.43 11.07
N THR A 125 -15.07 -12.35 11.19
CA THR A 125 -14.55 -11.90 12.49
C THR A 125 -15.50 -10.97 13.24
N SER A 126 -16.35 -10.22 12.53
CA SER A 126 -17.25 -9.22 13.12
C SER A 126 -18.59 -9.18 12.37
N PRO A 127 -19.51 -10.14 12.62
CA PRO A 127 -20.78 -10.27 11.88
C PRO A 127 -21.69 -9.04 11.94
N SER A 128 -21.46 -8.13 12.89
CA SER A 128 -22.21 -6.86 13.03
C SER A 128 -21.58 -5.67 12.32
N ASN A 129 -20.32 -5.79 11.87
CA ASN A 129 -19.54 -4.68 11.31
C ASN A 129 -18.68 -5.16 10.13
N TYR A 130 -19.31 -5.29 8.96
CA TYR A 130 -18.66 -5.78 7.73
C TYR A 130 -17.69 -4.79 7.10
N PHE A 131 -17.59 -3.57 7.60
CA PHE A 131 -16.77 -2.51 7.02
C PHE A 131 -15.64 -2.09 7.98
N ASN A 132 -14.43 -2.14 7.50
CA ASN A 132 -13.26 -1.66 8.21
C ASN A 132 -12.50 -0.61 7.38
N LEU A 133 -11.55 0.07 8.00
CA LEU A 133 -10.75 1.11 7.36
C LEU A 133 -10.02 0.60 6.12
N ALA A 134 -9.50 -0.62 6.16
CA ALA A 134 -8.79 -1.24 5.03
C ALA A 134 -9.72 -1.45 3.82
N SER A 135 -10.92 -1.98 4.05
CA SER A 135 -11.94 -2.15 3.00
C SER A 135 -12.35 -0.82 2.39
N LEU A 136 -12.49 0.24 3.20
CA LEU A 136 -12.81 1.57 2.71
C LEU A 136 -11.72 2.11 1.79
N ILE A 137 -10.45 2.03 2.21
CA ILE A 137 -9.31 2.50 1.41
C ILE A 137 -9.22 1.71 0.10
N ALA A 138 -9.35 0.38 0.17
CA ALA A 138 -9.33 -0.47 -1.01
C ALA A 138 -10.47 -0.14 -2.00
N ALA A 139 -11.68 0.11 -1.49
CA ALA A 139 -12.82 0.50 -2.33
C ALA A 139 -12.59 1.86 -3.02
N VAL A 140 -12.02 2.84 -2.31
CA VAL A 140 -11.64 4.14 -2.87
C VAL A 140 -10.59 3.97 -3.97
N LEU A 141 -9.55 3.15 -3.74
CA LEU A 141 -8.51 2.87 -4.75
C LEU A 141 -9.08 2.16 -5.98
N VAL A 142 -9.93 1.15 -5.79
CA VAL A 142 -10.62 0.45 -6.89
C VAL A 142 -11.42 1.45 -7.73
N GLY A 143 -12.23 2.30 -7.09
CA GLY A 143 -13.02 3.32 -7.79
C GLY A 143 -12.16 4.34 -8.53
N ALA A 144 -11.12 4.85 -7.87
CA ALA A 144 -10.20 5.83 -8.46
C ALA A 144 -9.43 5.24 -9.66
N CYS A 145 -8.84 4.05 -9.51
CA CYS A 145 -8.11 3.38 -10.60
C CYS A 145 -9.04 2.98 -11.75
N ALA A 146 -10.25 2.49 -11.47
CA ALA A 146 -11.24 2.18 -12.50
C ALA A 146 -11.67 3.41 -13.30
N GLY A 147 -11.85 4.55 -12.61
CA GLY A 147 -12.20 5.82 -13.27
C GLY A 147 -11.05 6.44 -14.05
N PHE A 148 -9.80 6.24 -13.61
CA PHE A 148 -8.60 6.75 -14.25
C PHE A 148 -8.17 5.90 -15.47
N LEU A 149 -8.29 4.57 -15.37
CA LEU A 149 -7.79 3.62 -16.36
C LEU A 149 -8.24 3.89 -17.81
N PRO A 150 -9.49 4.28 -18.12
CA PRO A 150 -9.92 4.60 -19.48
C PRO A 150 -9.14 5.75 -20.12
N PHE A 151 -8.63 6.69 -19.31
CA PHE A 151 -7.84 7.84 -19.79
C PHE A 151 -6.34 7.52 -19.84
N ASN A 152 -5.90 6.53 -19.05
CA ASN A 152 -4.51 6.08 -18.98
C ASN A 152 -4.26 4.79 -19.78
N TRP A 153 -5.26 4.25 -20.51
CA TRP A 153 -5.10 3.09 -21.38
C TRP A 153 -4.20 3.42 -22.59
N HIS A 154 -3.62 2.38 -23.21
CA HIS A 154 -2.63 2.53 -24.29
C HIS A 154 -3.03 3.61 -25.31
N ARG A 155 -2.08 4.46 -25.60
CA ARG A 155 -2.05 5.85 -26.01
C ARG A 155 -2.72 6.73 -24.96
N ALA A 156 -2.13 6.70 -23.73
CA ALA A 156 -2.63 7.45 -22.60
C ALA A 156 -2.84 8.93 -22.95
N ARG A 157 -3.99 9.44 -22.53
CA ARG A 157 -4.34 10.87 -22.63
C ARG A 157 -4.05 11.60 -21.31
N LEU A 158 -3.93 10.84 -20.22
CA LEU A 158 -3.66 11.33 -18.89
C LEU A 158 -2.61 10.42 -18.24
N PHE A 159 -1.58 11.01 -17.67
CA PHE A 159 -0.52 10.30 -16.94
C PHE A 159 -0.74 10.42 -15.44
N MET A 160 -0.31 9.41 -14.69
CA MET A 160 -0.49 9.37 -13.23
C MET A 160 0.47 10.32 -12.52
N GLY A 161 1.72 10.40 -12.99
CA GLY A 161 2.78 11.22 -12.42
C GLY A 161 3.18 10.80 -11.01
N ASP A 162 4.12 11.52 -10.42
CA ASP A 162 4.60 11.26 -9.06
C ASP A 162 3.49 11.52 -8.03
N ALA A 163 2.62 12.49 -8.29
CA ALA A 163 1.48 12.77 -7.44
C ALA A 163 0.54 11.57 -7.28
N GLY A 164 0.18 10.93 -8.39
CA GLY A 164 -0.76 9.80 -8.37
C GLY A 164 -0.11 8.51 -7.90
N SER A 165 1.08 8.18 -8.40
CA SER A 165 1.76 6.93 -8.07
C SER A 165 2.17 6.85 -6.60
N MET A 166 2.68 7.94 -6.01
CA MET A 166 2.98 8.00 -4.58
C MET A 166 1.71 7.92 -3.71
N LEU A 167 0.61 8.55 -4.11
CA LEU A 167 -0.66 8.45 -3.42
C LEU A 167 -1.20 7.01 -3.43
N VAL A 168 -1.20 6.36 -4.58
CA VAL A 168 -1.62 4.96 -4.72
C VAL A 168 -0.76 4.07 -3.84
N GLY A 169 0.58 4.24 -3.87
CA GLY A 169 1.51 3.49 -3.04
C GLY A 169 1.27 3.68 -1.55
N LEU A 170 1.05 4.92 -1.09
CA LEU A 170 0.71 5.24 0.30
C LEU A 170 -0.55 4.49 0.74
N LEU A 171 -1.64 4.64 -0.02
CA LEU A 171 -2.93 4.06 0.33
C LEU A 171 -2.93 2.53 0.27
N MET A 172 -2.21 1.92 -0.69
CA MET A 172 -2.02 0.45 -0.74
C MET A 172 -1.29 -0.06 0.50
N ALA A 173 -0.19 0.59 0.89
CA ALA A 173 0.57 0.22 2.09
C ALA A 173 -0.30 0.35 3.35
N VAL A 174 -0.99 1.48 3.50
CA VAL A 174 -1.88 1.74 4.64
C VAL A 174 -3.02 0.73 4.73
N ALA A 175 -3.66 0.39 3.60
CA ALA A 175 -4.71 -0.63 3.56
C ALA A 175 -4.19 -2.00 4.01
N GLY A 176 -3.01 -2.41 3.51
CA GLY A 176 -2.37 -3.66 3.92
C GLY A 176 -2.04 -3.69 5.42
N ILE A 177 -1.45 -2.61 5.94
CA ILE A 177 -1.09 -2.49 7.36
C ILE A 177 -2.33 -2.50 8.26
N ALA A 178 -3.39 -1.79 7.87
CA ALA A 178 -4.63 -1.71 8.66
C ALA A 178 -5.31 -3.09 8.84
N VAL A 179 -5.18 -4.01 7.87
CA VAL A 179 -5.68 -5.39 8.03
C VAL A 179 -4.83 -6.18 9.02
N THR A 180 -3.50 -6.03 9.01
CA THR A 180 -2.63 -6.77 9.92
C THR A 180 -2.89 -6.43 11.39
N GLY A 181 -3.32 -5.22 11.68
CA GLY A 181 -3.69 -4.78 13.04
C GLY A 181 -5.01 -5.37 13.58
N GLN A 182 -5.83 -5.96 12.70
CA GLN A 182 -7.13 -6.53 13.09
C GLN A 182 -7.07 -8.03 13.40
N ILE A 183 -5.92 -8.66 13.19
CA ILE A 183 -5.74 -10.09 13.41
C ILE A 183 -4.95 -10.27 14.70
N ASP A 184 -5.62 -10.80 15.74
CA ASP A 184 -4.96 -11.22 16.97
C ASP A 184 -4.27 -12.57 16.74
N PRO A 185 -2.93 -12.64 16.74
CA PRO A 185 -2.21 -13.89 16.58
C PRO A 185 -2.51 -14.90 17.70
N GLY A 186 -2.96 -14.43 18.87
CA GLY A 186 -3.33 -15.28 20.01
C GLY A 186 -4.64 -16.04 19.82
N SER A 187 -5.54 -15.54 18.99
CA SER A 187 -6.84 -16.19 18.74
C SER A 187 -6.73 -17.51 17.95
N PHE A 188 -5.59 -17.81 17.34
CA PHE A 188 -5.38 -19.04 16.57
C PHE A 188 -5.03 -20.26 17.43
N THR A 189 -4.57 -20.06 18.68
CA THR A 189 -4.20 -21.16 19.57
C THR A 189 -5.41 -21.83 20.23
N ASP A 190 -6.53 -21.12 20.35
CA ASP A 190 -7.73 -21.63 21.01
C ASP A 190 -8.70 -22.40 20.09
N ILE A 191 -8.53 -22.32 18.78
CA ILE A 191 -9.49 -22.90 17.81
C ILE A 191 -9.15 -24.35 17.44
N GLY A 192 -8.13 -24.99 18.01
CA GLY A 192 -7.83 -26.41 17.77
C GLY A 192 -7.62 -26.79 16.27
N LEU A 193 -7.18 -25.83 15.48
CA LEU A 193 -7.02 -25.98 14.05
C LEU A 193 -5.85 -26.90 13.72
N GLY A 194 -6.12 -28.01 13.07
CA GLY A 194 -5.08 -28.91 12.54
C GLY A 194 -4.13 -28.18 11.57
N LYS A 195 -2.91 -28.72 11.37
CA LYS A 195 -1.87 -28.11 10.52
C LYS A 195 -2.35 -27.71 9.10
N SER A 196 -3.40 -28.35 8.59
CA SER A 196 -4.02 -28.05 7.30
C SER A 196 -4.84 -26.75 7.26
N GLN A 197 -5.20 -26.18 8.42
CA GLN A 197 -5.99 -24.96 8.53
C GLN A 197 -5.15 -23.74 8.88
N LEU A 198 -3.85 -23.92 9.12
CA LEU A 198 -2.92 -22.80 9.36
C LEU A 198 -2.73 -21.93 8.10
N LEU A 199 -2.73 -22.52 6.92
CA LEU A 199 -2.55 -21.78 5.67
C LEU A 199 -3.65 -20.74 5.44
N PRO A 200 -4.97 -21.03 5.57
CA PRO A 200 -6.03 -20.04 5.50
C PRO A 200 -5.92 -18.97 6.59
N ALA A 201 -5.45 -19.33 7.79
CA ALA A 201 -5.26 -18.38 8.88
C ALA A 201 -4.15 -17.35 8.60
N PHE A 202 -3.14 -17.71 7.79
CA PHE A 202 -2.07 -16.80 7.37
C PHE A 202 -2.37 -16.03 6.09
N LEU A 203 -3.34 -16.46 5.28
CA LEU A 203 -3.74 -15.75 4.06
C LEU A 203 -4.02 -14.26 4.28
N PRO A 204 -4.70 -13.84 5.38
CA PRO A 204 -4.92 -12.43 5.65
C PRO A 204 -3.67 -11.58 5.70
N ILE A 205 -2.63 -12.14 6.25
CA ILE A 205 -1.36 -11.45 6.44
C ILE A 205 -0.51 -11.52 5.17
N MET A 206 -0.55 -12.64 4.45
CA MET A 206 0.25 -12.84 3.24
C MET A 206 -0.32 -12.16 2.00
N LEU A 207 -1.66 -12.00 1.92
CA LEU A 207 -2.29 -11.43 0.74
C LEU A 207 -1.87 -9.98 0.46
N PRO A 208 -1.85 -9.04 1.43
CA PRO A 208 -1.34 -7.69 1.22
C PRO A 208 0.10 -7.67 0.68
N PHE A 209 0.97 -8.55 1.20
CA PHE A 209 2.34 -8.64 0.70
C PHE A 209 2.42 -9.25 -0.70
N ALA A 210 1.60 -10.26 -0.99
CA ALA A 210 1.53 -10.86 -2.34
C ALA A 210 1.05 -9.84 -3.39
N ILE A 211 0.11 -8.99 -3.03
CA ILE A 211 -0.38 -7.89 -3.87
C ILE A 211 0.73 -6.89 -4.19
N LEU A 212 1.58 -6.61 -3.20
CA LEU A 212 2.71 -5.70 -3.35
C LEU A 212 3.94 -6.36 -3.96
N LEU A 213 3.93 -7.68 -4.18
CA LEU A 213 5.10 -8.44 -4.61
C LEU A 213 5.64 -7.94 -5.95
N LEU A 214 4.77 -7.65 -6.92
CA LEU A 214 5.21 -7.20 -8.25
C LEU A 214 5.91 -5.84 -8.20
N PRO A 215 5.34 -4.78 -7.61
CA PRO A 215 6.03 -3.52 -7.40
C PRO A 215 7.33 -3.66 -6.61
N LEU A 216 7.32 -4.44 -5.53
CA LEU A 216 8.49 -4.67 -4.69
C LEU A 216 9.59 -5.44 -5.42
N ALA A 217 9.24 -6.44 -6.23
CA ALA A 217 10.20 -7.20 -7.03
C ALA A 217 10.87 -6.31 -8.08
N ASP A 218 10.11 -5.50 -8.82
CA ASP A 218 10.67 -4.59 -9.83
C ASP A 218 11.60 -3.54 -9.18
N PHE A 219 11.16 -2.94 -8.07
CA PHE A 219 11.99 -2.04 -7.28
C PHE A 219 13.29 -2.70 -6.81
N THR A 220 13.19 -3.88 -6.19
CA THR A 220 14.34 -4.61 -5.67
C THR A 220 15.33 -4.96 -6.78
N LEU A 221 14.84 -5.47 -7.91
CA LEU A 221 15.67 -5.78 -9.07
C LEU A 221 16.33 -4.53 -9.66
N ALA A 222 15.62 -3.41 -9.69
CA ALA A 222 16.19 -2.14 -10.14
C ALA A 222 17.31 -1.65 -9.21
N VAL A 223 17.10 -1.71 -7.89
CA VAL A 223 18.13 -1.35 -6.89
C VAL A 223 19.34 -2.28 -6.96
N LEU A 224 19.12 -3.60 -6.98
CA LEU A 224 20.22 -4.59 -7.07
C LEU A 224 21.06 -4.37 -8.33
N ARG A 225 20.43 -4.14 -9.47
CA ARG A 225 21.12 -3.88 -10.73
C ARG A 225 21.99 -2.60 -10.69
N ARG A 226 21.49 -1.55 -10.04
CA ARG A 226 22.25 -0.29 -9.89
C ARG A 226 23.45 -0.46 -8.98
N VAL A 227 23.26 -1.09 -7.84
CA VAL A 227 24.32 -1.37 -6.87
C VAL A 227 25.39 -2.27 -7.49
N SER A 228 24.99 -3.34 -8.19
CA SER A 228 25.95 -4.24 -8.86
C SER A 228 26.73 -3.56 -9.99
N ALA A 229 26.19 -2.48 -10.57
CA ALA A 229 26.88 -1.65 -11.57
C ALA A 229 27.70 -0.52 -10.94
N GLY A 230 27.88 -0.49 -9.61
CA GLY A 230 28.61 0.55 -8.88
C GLY A 230 27.91 1.91 -8.89
N LYS A 231 26.60 1.97 -9.20
CA LYS A 231 25.83 3.20 -9.25
C LYS A 231 25.02 3.40 -7.96
N SER A 232 24.68 4.66 -7.67
CA SER A 232 23.78 4.96 -6.56
C SER A 232 22.41 4.30 -6.79
N PRO A 233 21.77 3.72 -5.75
CA PRO A 233 20.40 3.18 -5.81
C PRO A 233 19.37 4.16 -6.36
N PHE A 234 19.63 5.45 -6.19
CA PHE A 234 18.73 6.56 -6.57
C PHE A 234 19.00 7.14 -7.97
N THR A 235 19.95 6.59 -8.72
CA THR A 235 20.23 7.06 -10.09
C THR A 235 19.07 6.67 -11.00
N ALA A 236 18.63 7.58 -11.87
CA ALA A 236 17.65 7.28 -12.89
C ALA A 236 18.13 6.12 -13.80
N ASP A 237 17.29 5.12 -14.01
CA ASP A 237 17.60 3.96 -14.85
C ASP A 237 16.41 3.69 -15.80
N ARG A 238 16.69 3.64 -17.10
CA ARG A 238 15.71 3.29 -18.14
C ARG A 238 15.54 1.78 -18.33
N LYS A 239 16.11 0.92 -17.46
CA LYS A 239 16.08 -0.55 -17.59
C LYS A 239 15.06 -1.22 -16.63
N HIS A 240 13.98 -0.52 -16.29
CA HIS A 240 12.87 -1.12 -15.55
C HIS A 240 12.19 -2.21 -16.39
N LEU A 241 11.48 -3.13 -15.74
CA LEU A 241 10.80 -4.25 -16.36
C LEU A 241 9.92 -3.79 -17.55
N HIS A 242 9.26 -2.66 -17.40
CA HIS A 242 8.41 -2.07 -18.42
C HIS A 242 9.17 -1.64 -19.69
N HIS A 243 10.37 -1.07 -19.57
CA HIS A 243 11.17 -0.75 -20.74
C HIS A 243 11.62 -1.99 -21.50
N ARG A 244 11.95 -3.07 -20.78
CA ARG A 244 12.31 -4.35 -21.38
C ARG A 244 11.14 -5.03 -22.07
N LEU A 245 9.91 -4.88 -21.53
CA LEU A 245 8.70 -5.37 -22.18
C LEU A 245 8.39 -4.62 -23.46
N LEU A 246 8.63 -3.28 -23.50
CA LEU A 246 8.49 -2.49 -24.71
C LEU A 246 9.51 -2.89 -25.80
N ASP A 247 10.75 -3.25 -25.39
CA ASP A 247 11.80 -3.67 -26.32
C ASP A 247 11.55 -5.08 -26.90
N MET A 248 10.68 -5.88 -26.27
CA MET A 248 10.34 -7.23 -26.70
C MET A 248 9.09 -7.27 -27.62
N GLY A 249 8.43 -6.12 -27.88
CA GLY A 249 7.25 -6.00 -28.74
C GLY A 249 5.96 -6.09 -27.97
#